data_cf4670cd9bbffbcceb8053c10ed26663
#
_entry.id   cf4670cd9bbffbcceb8053c10ed26663
#
_cell.length_a   1.000
_cell.length_b   1.000
_cell.length_c   1.000
_cell.angle_alpha   90.00
_cell.angle_beta   90.00
_cell.angle_gamma   90.00
#
_symmetry.space_group_name_H-M   'P 1'
#
loop_
_entity.id
_entity.type
_entity.pdbx_description
1 polymer ?
#
loop_
_entity_poly.entity_id
_entity_poly.type
_entity_poly.pdbx_seq_one_letter_code
_entity_poly.pdbx_strand_id
1 'polypeptide(L)'
;IPRTLEKGDIPIQENGRVKPLDSFARNHLLAMHGKRSLKASALPKNLDIDKLSAIDWFFDIALHPHEADDYRVFNIKNPEIVGSLGLKWDTKHLYNRMEVLTGLQNQLEYIGKIQSMKDEEITPFDEGMLNLYKNVIHFQELCFSLSCLLPLILIEDVNIASYLDIKLGDKISYYAIMQKAEELNPHIENMVNKSEKEWTNEDKELRKILAQLSDINQDNFSQILKIIPSEEVDSEKNWVSPWELMDGRKISNSQQDMLNVLSDYVNAFLDGNDEMVNNALIRYENLLTSYESLFSVKQLKNESWYNDVNLFLKSTIFYILAFFLLSISWMTRPVLLRKISFTCLFIGLMFHFYGICLRIIIMQRPPVSTLYESIIFVSLIGVICATLLEYNRKDGIGIFAGSICGFALHFIGFGYANDGDTLGMLVAVLNSNFWLATHVTTITTGYGTSLFAGLLGHVYLFQVIKNPTNTKFLKTINSNMFGATIFALFFTLFGTILGGIWADQSWGRFWGWDPKE
;
A
#
# COMPACT_ATOMS: atom_id res chain seq x y z
N ILE A 1 -17.24 19.06 13.36
CA ILE A 1 -15.86 19.44 13.78
C ILE A 1 -14.95 18.76 12.78
N PRO A 2 -14.16 19.48 11.95
CA PRO A 2 -13.16 18.85 11.12
C PRO A 2 -12.17 18.14 12.07
N ARG A 3 -12.00 16.84 11.93
CA ARG A 3 -10.95 16.09 12.61
C ARG A 3 -9.61 16.64 12.10
N THR A 4 -8.71 17.01 13.00
CA THR A 4 -7.29 17.26 12.70
C THR A 4 -6.68 16.08 11.98
N LEU A 5 -5.66 16.30 11.15
CA LEU A 5 -4.86 15.24 10.52
C LEU A 5 -4.25 14.36 11.62
N GLU A 6 -4.45 13.05 11.50
CA GLU A 6 -3.70 12.08 12.28
C GLU A 6 -2.39 11.75 11.52
N LYS A 7 -1.38 11.26 12.22
CA LYS A 7 -0.08 10.92 11.60
C LYS A 7 -0.20 9.99 10.37
N GLY A 8 -1.22 9.13 10.35
CA GLY A 8 -1.50 8.24 9.22
C GLY A 8 -2.09 8.95 7.99
N ASP A 9 -2.69 10.13 8.16
CA ASP A 9 -3.35 10.89 7.08
C ASP A 9 -2.40 11.88 6.38
N ILE A 10 -1.14 12.00 6.83
CA ILE A 10 -0.12 12.84 6.18
C ILE A 10 -0.05 12.46 4.69
N PRO A 11 -0.22 13.44 3.77
CA PRO A 11 -0.14 13.16 2.33
C PRO A 11 1.29 12.83 1.91
N ILE A 12 1.45 11.78 1.12
CA ILE A 12 2.71 11.39 0.49
C ILE A 12 2.48 11.09 -0.98
N GLN A 13 3.38 11.57 -1.85
CA GLN A 13 3.37 11.20 -3.26
C GLN A 13 4.24 9.97 -3.50
N GLU A 14 3.63 8.92 -4.04
CA GLU A 14 4.33 7.73 -4.50
C GLU A 14 3.70 7.19 -5.79
N ASN A 15 4.52 6.79 -6.75
CA ASN A 15 4.10 6.25 -8.04
C ASN A 15 3.04 7.11 -8.76
N GLY A 16 3.23 8.45 -8.75
CA GLY A 16 2.34 9.40 -9.41
C GLY A 16 1.02 9.71 -8.69
N ARG A 17 0.80 9.17 -7.49
CA ARG A 17 -0.42 9.39 -6.68
C ARG A 17 -0.09 9.96 -5.31
N VAL A 18 -0.89 10.93 -4.87
CA VAL A 18 -0.91 11.36 -3.47
C VAL A 18 -1.83 10.43 -2.69
N LYS A 19 -1.31 9.83 -1.62
CA LYS A 19 -2.00 8.87 -0.75
C LYS A 19 -1.67 9.16 0.73
N PRO A 20 -2.45 8.63 1.68
CA PRO A 20 -2.12 8.77 3.10
C PRO A 20 -0.87 7.96 3.45
N LEU A 21 -0.08 8.46 4.38
CA LEU A 21 1.13 7.80 4.88
C LEU A 21 0.83 6.40 5.47
N ASP A 22 -0.38 6.18 6.00
CA ASP A 22 -0.85 4.86 6.42
C ASP A 22 -0.84 3.84 5.27
N SER A 23 -1.36 4.22 4.08
CA SER A 23 -1.31 3.36 2.88
C SER A 23 0.11 3.08 2.44
N PHE A 24 0.98 4.09 2.46
CA PHE A 24 2.40 3.95 2.15
C PHE A 24 3.08 2.93 3.08
N ALA A 25 2.97 3.13 4.40
CA ALA A 25 3.55 2.24 5.39
C ALA A 25 3.02 0.79 5.28
N ARG A 26 1.71 0.62 5.06
CA ARG A 26 1.08 -0.71 4.86
C ARG A 26 1.59 -1.42 3.62
N ASN A 27 1.80 -0.71 2.52
CA ASN A 27 2.26 -1.30 1.27
C ASN A 27 3.74 -1.74 1.36
N HIS A 28 4.61 -0.90 1.94
CA HIS A 28 6.01 -1.27 2.16
C HIS A 28 6.15 -2.43 3.13
N LEU A 29 5.42 -2.40 4.25
CA LEU A 29 5.41 -3.52 5.18
C LEU A 29 4.87 -4.81 4.54
N LEU A 30 3.82 -4.71 3.71
CA LEU A 30 3.28 -5.85 2.99
C LEU A 30 4.31 -6.47 2.04
N ALA A 31 5.06 -5.66 1.30
CA ALA A 31 6.09 -6.14 0.38
C ALA A 31 7.21 -6.92 1.08
N MET A 32 7.62 -6.49 2.28
CA MET A 32 8.71 -7.10 3.05
C MET A 32 8.22 -8.27 3.91
N HIS A 33 7.12 -8.06 4.65
CA HIS A 33 6.62 -8.96 5.69
C HIS A 33 5.48 -9.88 5.22
N GLY A 34 4.82 -9.55 4.11
CA GLY A 34 3.63 -10.25 3.63
C GLY A 34 2.37 -9.98 4.46
N LYS A 35 2.39 -8.97 5.35
CA LYS A 35 1.24 -8.52 6.16
C LYS A 35 1.32 -7.01 6.38
N ARG A 36 0.15 -6.40 6.65
CA ARG A 36 0.00 -4.95 6.89
C ARG A 36 0.08 -4.55 8.37
N SER A 37 0.62 -5.41 9.23
CA SER A 37 0.91 -5.15 10.64
C SER A 37 1.87 -6.20 11.17
N LEU A 38 2.68 -5.84 12.16
CA LEU A 38 3.60 -6.76 12.82
C LEU A 38 2.96 -7.40 14.04
N LYS A 39 3.31 -8.65 14.31
CA LYS A 39 2.97 -9.37 15.55
C LYS A 39 4.22 -9.51 16.40
N ALA A 40 4.05 -9.83 17.69
CA ALA A 40 5.11 -10.02 18.67
C ALA A 40 6.33 -10.82 18.17
N SER A 41 6.14 -11.76 17.22
CA SER A 41 7.25 -12.55 16.66
C SER A 41 8.20 -11.79 15.74
N ALA A 42 7.78 -10.63 15.24
CA ALA A 42 8.55 -9.78 14.35
C ALA A 42 9.07 -8.51 15.06
N LEU A 43 8.66 -8.28 16.30
CA LEU A 43 8.99 -7.10 17.09
C LEU A 43 10.31 -7.30 17.86
N PRO A 44 11.04 -6.21 18.15
CA PRO A 44 12.14 -6.19 19.10
C PRO A 44 11.71 -6.74 20.47
N LYS A 45 12.62 -7.39 21.17
CA LYS A 45 12.33 -8.05 22.46
C LYS A 45 12.00 -7.09 23.61
N ASN A 46 12.38 -5.83 23.47
CA ASN A 46 12.11 -4.75 24.43
C ASN A 46 10.70 -4.16 24.30
N LEU A 47 9.98 -4.45 23.20
CA LEU A 47 8.61 -4.02 22.98
C LEU A 47 7.64 -5.09 23.49
N ASP A 48 7.01 -4.84 24.63
CA ASP A 48 6.00 -5.73 25.24
C ASP A 48 4.60 -5.42 24.70
N ILE A 49 4.42 -5.61 23.39
CA ILE A 49 3.14 -5.43 22.69
C ILE A 49 2.87 -6.61 21.77
N ASP A 50 1.60 -7.00 21.65
CA ASP A 50 1.18 -8.14 20.82
C ASP A 50 1.17 -7.81 19.32
N LYS A 51 0.91 -6.55 18.99
CA LYS A 51 0.73 -6.10 17.60
C LYS A 51 1.11 -4.64 17.44
N LEU A 52 1.84 -4.35 16.35
CA LEU A 52 2.20 -3.00 15.91
C LEU A 52 1.57 -2.69 14.55
N SER A 53 0.98 -1.50 14.40
CA SER A 53 0.45 -1.04 13.11
C SER A 53 1.58 -0.71 12.13
N ALA A 54 1.30 -0.69 10.83
CA ALA A 54 2.30 -0.34 9.83
C ALA A 54 2.79 1.11 9.98
N ILE A 55 1.90 2.03 10.33
CA ILE A 55 2.26 3.45 10.52
C ILE A 55 3.13 3.65 11.77
N ASP A 56 2.83 2.96 12.87
CA ASP A 56 3.66 3.03 14.08
C ASP A 56 5.02 2.41 13.83
N TRP A 57 5.08 1.26 13.13
CA TRP A 57 6.33 0.65 12.70
C TRP A 57 7.17 1.59 11.82
N PHE A 58 6.54 2.27 10.84
CA PHE A 58 7.25 3.21 9.96
C PHE A 58 7.90 4.34 10.75
N PHE A 59 7.13 4.98 11.65
CA PHE A 59 7.69 6.05 12.48
C PHE A 59 8.78 5.54 13.42
N ASP A 60 8.64 4.36 13.97
CA ASP A 60 9.66 3.79 14.86
C ASP A 60 10.99 3.58 14.12
N ILE A 61 10.98 2.94 12.94
CA ILE A 61 12.22 2.71 12.17
C ILE A 61 12.80 4.00 11.57
N ALA A 62 11.97 5.00 11.25
CA ALA A 62 12.43 6.26 10.68
C ALA A 62 12.99 7.22 11.73
N LEU A 63 12.52 7.14 12.97
CA LEU A 63 12.96 7.98 14.10
C LEU A 63 14.05 7.32 14.95
N HIS A 64 14.12 5.96 14.95
CA HIS A 64 15.14 5.19 15.63
C HIS A 64 15.87 4.24 14.65
N PRO A 65 16.57 4.76 13.62
CA PRO A 65 17.15 3.93 12.55
C PRO A 65 18.19 2.92 13.06
N HIS A 66 18.85 3.18 14.18
CA HIS A 66 19.81 2.26 14.81
C HIS A 66 19.16 1.05 15.49
N GLU A 67 17.87 1.18 15.90
CA GLU A 67 17.11 0.09 16.53
C GLU A 67 16.28 -0.68 15.48
N ALA A 68 16.19 -0.16 14.25
CA ALA A 68 15.41 -0.76 13.16
C ALA A 68 15.88 -2.18 12.80
N ASP A 69 17.14 -2.51 13.05
CA ASP A 69 17.72 -3.83 12.79
C ASP A 69 17.18 -4.94 13.70
N ASP A 70 16.55 -4.59 14.82
CA ASP A 70 15.92 -5.55 15.72
C ASP A 70 14.59 -6.08 15.20
N TYR A 71 14.00 -5.40 14.21
CA TYR A 71 12.75 -5.82 13.56
C TYR A 71 12.99 -6.99 12.59
N ARG A 72 12.26 -8.09 12.77
CA ARG A 72 12.30 -9.27 11.87
C ARG A 72 11.20 -9.16 10.82
N VAL A 73 11.38 -8.24 9.87
CA VAL A 73 10.36 -7.90 8.86
C VAL A 73 10.48 -8.69 7.55
N PHE A 74 11.65 -9.26 7.24
CA PHE A 74 11.85 -9.98 5.99
C PHE A 74 11.29 -11.39 6.06
N ASN A 75 10.20 -11.64 5.33
CA ASN A 75 9.53 -12.94 5.29
C ASN A 75 10.03 -13.76 4.09
N ILE A 76 10.98 -14.67 4.35
CA ILE A 76 11.61 -15.50 3.31
C ILE A 76 11.12 -16.94 3.44
N LYS A 77 10.17 -17.33 2.59
CA LYS A 77 9.55 -18.66 2.60
C LYS A 77 10.25 -19.70 1.71
N ASN A 78 11.05 -19.24 0.74
CA ASN A 78 11.77 -20.13 -0.17
C ASN A 78 13.04 -20.67 0.51
N PRO A 79 13.14 -22.01 0.74
CA PRO A 79 14.30 -22.61 1.40
C PRO A 79 15.58 -22.48 0.57
N GLU A 80 15.49 -22.41 -0.76
CA GLU A 80 16.66 -22.24 -1.64
C GLU A 80 17.28 -20.84 -1.44
N ILE A 81 16.45 -19.80 -1.30
CA ILE A 81 16.93 -18.43 -0.99
C ILE A 81 17.58 -18.42 0.38
N VAL A 82 16.94 -19.00 1.42
CA VAL A 82 17.52 -19.06 2.77
C VAL A 82 18.88 -19.79 2.75
N GLY A 83 18.97 -20.91 2.01
CA GLY A 83 20.21 -21.68 1.85
C GLY A 83 21.30 -20.91 1.10
N SER A 84 20.97 -20.22 0.01
CA SER A 84 21.93 -19.42 -0.78
C SER A 84 22.51 -18.24 0.01
N LEU A 85 21.73 -17.67 0.94
CA LEU A 85 22.17 -16.60 1.85
C LEU A 85 22.95 -17.12 3.06
N GLY A 86 23.08 -18.45 3.24
CA GLY A 86 23.72 -19.05 4.41
C GLY A 86 22.95 -18.86 5.73
N LEU A 87 21.65 -18.56 5.65
CA LEU A 87 20.80 -18.32 6.81
C LEU A 87 20.31 -19.66 7.41
N LYS A 88 20.09 -19.66 8.73
CA LYS A 88 19.42 -20.78 9.39
C LYS A 88 17.93 -20.72 9.09
N TRP A 89 17.34 -21.89 8.78
CA TRP A 89 15.89 -21.97 8.59
C TRP A 89 15.12 -21.59 9.86
N ASP A 90 14.33 -20.54 9.78
CA ASP A 90 13.42 -20.12 10.85
C ASP A 90 12.01 -20.67 10.58
N THR A 91 11.36 -21.26 11.58
CA THR A 91 10.00 -21.81 11.50
C THR A 91 8.93 -20.76 11.22
N LYS A 92 9.21 -19.49 11.54
CA LYS A 92 8.34 -18.34 11.25
C LYS A 92 8.70 -17.65 9.95
N HIS A 93 9.83 -18.05 9.30
CA HIS A 93 10.36 -17.48 8.07
C HIS A 93 10.71 -15.99 8.16
N LEU A 94 11.00 -15.48 9.37
CA LEU A 94 11.23 -14.08 9.64
C LEU A 94 12.70 -13.81 9.94
N TYR A 95 13.26 -12.83 9.26
CA TYR A 95 14.67 -12.44 9.36
C TYR A 95 14.77 -10.93 9.55
N ASN A 96 15.83 -10.47 10.22
CA ASN A 96 16.13 -9.06 10.34
C ASN A 96 17.02 -8.56 9.19
N ARG A 97 17.20 -7.24 9.11
CA ARG A 97 17.99 -6.63 8.02
C ARG A 97 19.44 -7.11 8.02
N MET A 98 20.09 -7.18 9.17
CA MET A 98 21.51 -7.56 9.26
C MET A 98 21.76 -9.00 8.84
N GLU A 99 20.87 -9.93 9.23
CA GLU A 99 20.94 -11.32 8.77
C GLU A 99 20.88 -11.40 7.24
N VAL A 100 19.88 -10.72 6.64
CA VAL A 100 19.67 -10.75 5.19
C VAL A 100 20.77 -10.02 4.43
N LEU A 101 21.18 -8.82 4.90
CA LEU A 101 22.23 -8.01 4.26
C LEU A 101 23.57 -8.75 4.20
N THR A 102 23.95 -9.41 5.30
CA THR A 102 25.19 -10.22 5.36
C THR A 102 25.15 -11.35 4.33
N GLY A 103 24.00 -12.02 4.16
CA GLY A 103 23.82 -13.06 3.14
C GLY A 103 23.89 -12.49 1.72
N LEU A 104 23.21 -11.35 1.47
CA LEU A 104 23.18 -10.69 0.17
C LEU A 104 24.54 -10.15 -0.27
N GLN A 105 25.38 -9.68 0.66
CA GLN A 105 26.75 -9.23 0.33
C GLN A 105 27.56 -10.30 -0.40
N ASN A 106 27.37 -11.57 -0.05
CA ASN A 106 28.03 -12.70 -0.72
C ASN A 106 27.39 -13.05 -2.09
N GLN A 107 26.25 -12.46 -2.42
CA GLN A 107 25.48 -12.73 -3.64
C GLN A 107 25.43 -11.52 -4.61
N LEU A 108 26.15 -10.42 -4.33
CA LEU A 108 26.10 -9.20 -5.13
C LEU A 108 26.46 -9.43 -6.61
N GLU A 109 27.47 -10.26 -6.88
CA GLU A 109 27.85 -10.60 -8.25
C GLU A 109 26.74 -11.34 -8.98
N TYR A 110 26.08 -12.28 -8.30
CA TYR A 110 24.94 -13.01 -8.83
C TYR A 110 23.74 -12.10 -9.08
N ILE A 111 23.43 -11.20 -8.15
CA ILE A 111 22.35 -10.21 -8.28
C ILE A 111 22.61 -9.30 -9.49
N GLY A 112 23.84 -8.81 -9.66
CA GLY A 112 24.23 -8.01 -10.82
C GLY A 112 24.07 -8.76 -12.15
N LYS A 113 24.34 -10.06 -12.16
CA LYS A 113 24.09 -10.93 -13.33
C LYS A 113 22.60 -11.03 -13.64
N ILE A 114 21.74 -11.30 -12.65
CA ILE A 114 20.30 -11.42 -12.84
C ILE A 114 19.71 -10.08 -13.39
N GLN A 115 20.16 -8.94 -12.89
CA GLN A 115 19.71 -7.62 -13.37
C GLN A 115 19.99 -7.37 -14.85
N SER A 116 20.97 -8.08 -15.44
CA SER A 116 21.32 -8.00 -16.86
C SER A 116 20.63 -9.05 -17.74
N MET A 117 19.89 -10.01 -17.14
CA MET A 117 19.14 -11.04 -17.85
C MET A 117 17.87 -10.48 -18.51
N LYS A 118 17.39 -11.15 -19.56
CA LYS A 118 16.08 -10.86 -20.13
C LYS A 118 14.97 -11.45 -19.27
N ASP A 119 13.82 -10.79 -19.22
CA ASP A 119 12.67 -11.21 -18.41
C ASP A 119 12.26 -12.67 -18.64
N GLU A 120 12.43 -13.19 -19.87
CA GLU A 120 12.11 -14.59 -20.24
C GLU A 120 13.08 -15.63 -19.63
N GLU A 121 14.27 -15.21 -19.20
CA GLU A 121 15.33 -16.06 -18.64
C GLU A 121 15.30 -16.09 -17.10
N ILE A 122 14.54 -15.18 -16.47
CA ILE A 122 14.46 -15.03 -15.01
C ILE A 122 13.64 -16.18 -14.42
N THR A 123 14.27 -16.97 -13.54
CA THR A 123 13.56 -18.03 -12.80
C THR A 123 12.82 -17.47 -11.58
N PRO A 124 11.85 -18.21 -11.00
CA PRO A 124 11.19 -17.79 -9.75
C PRO A 124 12.16 -17.61 -8.57
N PHE A 125 13.30 -18.31 -8.57
CA PHE A 125 14.37 -18.09 -7.59
C PHE A 125 15.05 -16.73 -7.79
N ASP A 126 15.39 -16.40 -9.04
CA ASP A 126 16.02 -15.12 -9.40
C ASP A 126 15.13 -13.94 -9.07
N GLU A 127 13.84 -14.05 -9.41
CA GLU A 127 12.84 -13.03 -9.05
C GLU A 127 12.74 -12.85 -7.54
N GLY A 128 12.73 -13.95 -6.78
CA GLY A 128 12.71 -13.90 -5.31
C GLY A 128 13.95 -13.22 -4.73
N MET A 129 15.15 -13.49 -5.29
CA MET A 129 16.40 -12.84 -4.87
C MET A 129 16.41 -11.34 -5.19
N LEU A 130 15.97 -10.95 -6.39
CA LEU A 130 15.86 -9.53 -6.78
C LEU A 130 14.85 -8.78 -5.90
N ASN A 131 13.70 -9.38 -5.62
CA ASN A 131 12.69 -8.78 -4.76
C ASN A 131 13.19 -8.62 -3.33
N LEU A 132 13.91 -9.60 -2.81
CA LEU A 132 14.52 -9.51 -1.48
C LEU A 132 15.57 -8.39 -1.43
N TYR A 133 16.45 -8.30 -2.44
CA TYR A 133 17.45 -7.25 -2.54
C TYR A 133 16.81 -5.86 -2.60
N LYS A 134 15.78 -5.67 -3.45
CA LYS A 134 15.01 -4.42 -3.51
C LYS A 134 14.37 -4.08 -2.17
N ASN A 135 13.79 -5.06 -1.49
CA ASN A 135 13.15 -4.84 -0.19
C ASN A 135 14.15 -4.41 0.89
N VAL A 136 15.38 -4.93 0.87
CA VAL A 136 16.43 -4.50 1.82
C VAL A 136 16.86 -3.06 1.57
N ILE A 137 17.02 -2.68 0.30
CA ILE A 137 17.32 -1.28 -0.06
C ILE A 137 16.19 -0.36 0.36
N HIS A 138 14.94 -0.70 0.02
CA HIS A 138 13.78 0.10 0.43
C HIS A 138 13.61 0.19 1.95
N PHE A 139 13.92 -0.87 2.68
CA PHE A 139 13.92 -0.79 4.15
C PHE A 139 14.95 0.22 4.65
N GLN A 140 16.15 0.23 4.08
CA GLN A 140 17.18 1.21 4.43
C GLN A 140 16.73 2.64 4.09
N GLU A 141 16.14 2.85 2.91
CA GLU A 141 15.58 4.16 2.54
C GLU A 141 14.48 4.63 3.50
N LEU A 142 13.62 3.72 3.98
CA LEU A 142 12.61 4.04 5.00
C LEU A 142 13.24 4.46 6.33
N CYS A 143 14.24 3.71 6.81
CA CYS A 143 14.95 4.01 8.06
C CYS A 143 15.62 5.39 8.03
N PHE A 144 16.14 5.79 6.87
CA PHE A 144 16.87 7.06 6.74
C PHE A 144 16.04 8.20 6.14
N SER A 145 14.73 7.98 5.94
CA SER A 145 13.85 8.96 5.31
C SER A 145 13.74 10.31 6.05
N LEU A 146 13.90 10.31 7.36
CA LEU A 146 13.90 11.50 8.23
C LEU A 146 15.27 11.81 8.85
N SER A 147 16.33 11.09 8.47
CA SER A 147 17.64 11.21 9.13
C SER A 147 18.26 12.60 9.03
N CYS A 148 17.93 13.40 8.02
CA CYS A 148 18.35 14.81 7.95
C CYS A 148 17.76 15.69 9.07
N LEU A 149 16.63 15.29 9.66
CA LEU A 149 15.97 16.01 10.75
C LEU A 149 16.30 15.43 12.14
N LEU A 150 16.93 14.24 12.20
CA LEU A 150 17.29 13.60 13.47
C LEU A 150 18.53 14.25 14.10
N PRO A 151 18.56 14.48 15.42
CA PRO A 151 19.72 15.00 16.14
C PRO A 151 20.80 13.92 16.28
N LEU A 152 21.60 13.71 15.22
CA LEU A 152 22.61 12.65 15.16
C LEU A 152 24.03 13.15 15.43
N ILE A 153 24.31 14.44 15.30
CA ILE A 153 25.65 15.05 15.38
C ILE A 153 25.85 15.63 16.75
N LEU A 154 26.81 15.07 17.51
CA LEU A 154 27.16 15.54 18.86
C LEU A 154 28.17 16.70 18.76
N ILE A 155 27.93 17.80 19.48
CA ILE A 155 28.80 18.99 19.52
C ILE A 155 29.60 19.00 20.82
N GLU A 156 30.92 18.93 20.70
CA GLU A 156 31.86 18.81 21.83
C GLU A 156 32.70 20.09 22.05
N ASP A 157 32.62 21.11 21.20
CA ASP A 157 33.32 22.38 21.35
C ASP A 157 32.38 23.52 21.78
N VAL A 158 32.82 24.34 22.76
CA VAL A 158 32.03 25.43 23.36
C VAL A 158 31.73 26.55 22.35
N ASN A 159 32.73 26.89 21.50
CA ASN A 159 32.54 27.98 20.54
C ASN A 159 31.53 27.57 19.46
N ILE A 160 31.67 26.34 18.94
CA ILE A 160 30.75 25.79 17.94
C ILE A 160 29.35 25.67 18.53
N ALA A 161 29.19 25.21 19.76
CA ALA A 161 27.92 25.17 20.44
C ALA A 161 27.27 26.58 20.54
N SER A 162 28.09 27.61 20.79
CA SER A 162 27.62 29.00 20.80
C SER A 162 27.20 29.50 19.43
N TYR A 163 27.93 29.15 18.35
CA TYR A 163 27.55 29.53 16.97
C TYR A 163 26.25 28.85 16.52
N LEU A 164 26.02 27.62 16.98
CA LEU A 164 24.84 26.84 16.67
C LEU A 164 23.65 27.13 17.62
N ASP A 165 23.85 27.97 18.64
CA ASP A 165 22.82 28.34 19.62
C ASP A 165 22.28 27.16 20.44
N ILE A 166 23.17 26.21 20.78
CA ILE A 166 22.87 24.99 21.54
C ILE A 166 23.77 24.86 22.76
N LYS A 167 23.44 23.94 23.66
CA LYS A 167 24.30 23.64 24.82
C LYS A 167 25.42 22.67 24.43
N LEU A 168 26.55 22.83 25.10
CA LEU A 168 27.65 21.87 24.96
C LEU A 168 27.19 20.46 25.32
N GLY A 169 27.47 19.50 24.45
CA GLY A 169 27.07 18.10 24.62
C GLY A 169 25.68 17.77 24.07
N ASP A 170 24.94 18.75 23.53
CA ASP A 170 23.70 18.49 22.83
C ASP A 170 23.98 17.89 21.44
N LYS A 171 23.01 17.14 20.94
CA LYS A 171 23.02 16.65 19.56
C LYS A 171 22.19 17.57 18.67
N ILE A 172 22.64 17.75 17.44
CA ILE A 172 22.00 18.59 16.43
C ILE A 172 21.74 17.78 15.14
N SER A 173 20.71 18.18 14.38
CA SER A 173 20.40 17.56 13.09
C SER A 173 21.22 18.17 11.95
N TYR A 174 21.35 17.41 10.85
CA TYR A 174 21.92 17.90 9.59
C TYR A 174 21.23 19.19 9.14
N TYR A 175 19.90 19.21 9.16
CA TYR A 175 19.08 20.36 8.78
C TYR A 175 19.38 21.61 9.62
N ALA A 176 19.46 21.46 10.95
CA ALA A 176 19.73 22.60 11.84
C ALA A 176 21.14 23.17 11.62
N ILE A 177 22.15 22.34 11.30
CA ILE A 177 23.49 22.83 10.92
C ILE A 177 23.44 23.58 9.59
N MET A 178 22.69 23.07 8.60
CA MET A 178 22.55 23.74 7.30
C MET A 178 21.86 25.12 7.42
N GLN A 179 20.90 25.28 8.34
CA GLN A 179 20.30 26.57 8.64
C GLN A 179 21.29 27.60 9.20
N LYS A 180 22.32 27.13 9.90
CA LYS A 180 23.38 27.96 10.50
C LYS A 180 24.67 28.00 9.64
N ALA A 181 24.59 27.52 8.39
CA ALA A 181 25.76 27.45 7.51
C ALA A 181 26.44 28.82 7.29
N GLU A 182 25.67 29.91 7.16
CA GLU A 182 26.20 31.26 7.00
C GLU A 182 27.03 31.71 8.22
N GLU A 183 26.65 31.29 9.41
CA GLU A 183 27.37 31.59 10.65
C GLU A 183 28.65 30.75 10.78
N LEU A 184 28.66 29.50 10.28
CA LEU A 184 29.79 28.60 10.32
C LEU A 184 30.82 28.81 9.19
N ASN A 185 30.38 29.29 8.01
CA ASN A 185 31.22 29.45 6.83
C ASN A 185 32.52 30.22 7.08
N PRO A 186 32.55 31.39 7.79
CA PRO A 186 33.80 32.10 8.07
C PRO A 186 34.79 31.28 8.87
N HIS A 187 34.30 30.45 9.80
CA HIS A 187 35.16 29.58 10.64
C HIS A 187 35.68 28.41 9.82
N ILE A 188 34.88 27.84 8.94
CA ILE A 188 35.26 26.77 8.00
C ILE A 188 36.33 27.30 7.03
N GLU A 189 36.15 28.47 6.43
CA GLU A 189 37.13 29.09 5.53
C GLU A 189 38.47 29.34 6.25
N ASN A 190 38.43 29.84 7.49
CA ASN A 190 39.61 30.06 8.31
C ASN A 190 40.34 28.72 8.60
N MET A 191 39.61 27.66 8.92
CA MET A 191 40.18 26.32 9.13
C MET A 191 40.86 25.78 7.86
N VAL A 192 40.18 25.88 6.70
CA VAL A 192 40.69 25.37 5.41
C VAL A 192 41.97 26.08 4.98
N ASN A 193 42.13 27.37 5.30
CA ASN A 193 43.31 28.16 5.00
C ASN A 193 44.52 27.90 5.92
N LYS A 194 44.34 27.11 7.01
CA LYS A 194 45.39 26.71 7.92
C LYS A 194 46.01 25.36 7.55
N SER A 195 47.28 25.16 7.88
CA SER A 195 47.88 23.82 7.88
C SER A 195 47.29 22.96 9.02
N GLU A 196 47.10 21.67 8.81
CA GLU A 196 46.57 20.76 9.85
C GLU A 196 47.36 20.79 11.16
N LYS A 197 48.66 21.16 11.11
CA LYS A 197 49.49 21.32 12.29
C LYS A 197 49.15 22.54 13.14
N GLU A 198 48.45 23.50 12.54
CA GLU A 198 48.05 24.76 13.17
C GLU A 198 46.59 24.74 13.64
N TRP A 199 45.89 23.62 13.46
CA TRP A 199 44.49 23.48 13.83
C TRP A 199 44.30 23.52 15.35
N THR A 200 43.38 24.39 15.75
CA THR A 200 42.87 24.48 17.12
C THR A 200 41.89 23.32 17.41
N ASN A 201 41.40 23.21 18.64
CA ASN A 201 40.38 22.23 18.99
C ASN A 201 39.08 22.52 18.25
N GLU A 202 38.73 23.80 18.06
CA GLU A 202 37.58 24.23 17.25
C GLU A 202 37.73 23.77 15.79
N ASP A 203 38.90 23.98 15.17
CA ASP A 203 39.15 23.54 13.78
C ASP A 203 39.02 22.01 13.62
N LYS A 204 39.50 21.24 14.60
CA LYS A 204 39.37 19.76 14.60
C LYS A 204 37.92 19.31 14.74
N GLU A 205 37.15 19.98 15.59
CA GLU A 205 35.72 19.67 15.76
C GLU A 205 34.93 20.05 14.52
N LEU A 206 35.19 21.23 13.90
CA LEU A 206 34.59 21.58 12.59
C LEU A 206 34.91 20.52 11.54
N ARG A 207 36.14 20.04 11.47
CA ARG A 207 36.51 18.97 10.52
C ARG A 207 35.75 17.68 10.79
N LYS A 208 35.53 17.32 12.06
CA LYS A 208 34.75 16.15 12.48
C LYS A 208 33.30 16.31 12.08
N ILE A 209 32.69 17.47 12.33
CA ILE A 209 31.30 17.79 11.93
C ILE A 209 31.14 17.70 10.41
N LEU A 210 32.07 18.30 9.64
CA LEU A 210 32.02 18.23 8.17
C LEU A 210 32.13 16.80 7.65
N ALA A 211 32.95 15.96 8.27
CA ALA A 211 33.07 14.54 7.93
C ALA A 211 31.73 13.81 8.22
N GLN A 212 31.15 14.02 9.41
CA GLN A 212 29.86 13.43 9.76
C GLN A 212 28.72 13.90 8.85
N LEU A 213 28.69 15.18 8.45
CA LEU A 213 27.73 15.70 7.47
C LEU A 213 27.90 15.01 6.10
N SER A 214 29.15 14.80 5.67
CA SER A 214 29.42 14.09 4.42
C SER A 214 28.97 12.63 4.47
N ASP A 215 29.26 11.94 5.56
CA ASP A 215 28.88 10.54 5.77
C ASP A 215 27.35 10.39 5.80
N ILE A 216 26.66 11.25 6.56
CA ILE A 216 25.18 11.26 6.62
C ILE A 216 24.59 11.54 5.23
N ASN A 217 25.14 12.48 4.46
CA ASN A 217 24.64 12.79 3.13
C ASN A 217 24.87 11.65 2.13
N GLN A 218 25.99 10.93 2.24
CA GLN A 218 26.30 9.82 1.33
C GLN A 218 25.55 8.53 1.68
N ASP A 219 25.50 8.17 2.96
CA ASP A 219 25.02 6.87 3.40
C ASP A 219 23.52 6.86 3.73
N ASN A 220 22.99 8.01 4.15
CA ASN A 220 21.63 8.13 4.69
C ASN A 220 20.68 8.96 3.81
N PHE A 221 21.10 9.33 2.59
CA PHE A 221 20.25 10.06 1.66
C PHE A 221 19.07 9.21 1.19
N SER A 222 17.87 9.72 1.37
CA SER A 222 16.63 9.02 0.98
C SER A 222 15.62 9.96 0.33
N GLN A 223 15.14 9.58 -0.85
CA GLN A 223 14.12 10.33 -1.59
C GLN A 223 12.72 9.71 -1.48
N ILE A 224 12.55 8.64 -0.71
CA ILE A 224 11.31 7.86 -0.69
C ILE A 224 10.14 8.62 -0.04
N LEU A 225 10.42 9.48 0.96
CA LEU A 225 9.41 10.16 1.76
C LEU A 225 9.04 11.54 1.16
N LYS A 226 8.29 11.55 0.05
CA LYS A 226 7.86 12.76 -0.64
C LYS A 226 6.61 13.36 0.00
N ILE A 227 6.80 14.06 1.11
CA ILE A 227 5.71 14.66 1.92
C ILE A 227 5.63 16.18 1.80
N ILE A 228 6.57 16.85 1.14
CA ILE A 228 6.59 18.31 0.98
C ILE A 228 6.16 18.67 -0.45
N PRO A 229 5.10 19.46 -0.67
CA PRO A 229 4.71 19.93 -2.00
C PRO A 229 5.81 20.78 -2.65
N SER A 230 6.03 20.57 -3.97
CA SER A 230 6.93 21.40 -4.76
C SER A 230 6.16 22.55 -5.42
N GLU A 231 6.79 23.72 -5.49
CA GLU A 231 6.25 24.88 -6.22
C GLU A 231 6.62 24.83 -7.73
N GLU A 232 7.51 23.93 -8.14
CA GLU A 232 7.86 23.72 -9.53
C GLU A 232 6.72 22.97 -10.25
N VAL A 233 6.19 23.58 -11.31
CA VAL A 233 5.10 23.02 -12.12
C VAL A 233 5.65 21.98 -13.10
N ASP A 234 6.36 20.99 -12.63
CA ASP A 234 6.70 19.82 -13.45
C ASP A 234 5.72 18.69 -13.09
N SER A 235 4.98 18.21 -14.07
CA SER A 235 3.83 17.31 -13.91
C SER A 235 4.14 15.97 -13.21
N GLU A 236 5.41 15.61 -13.09
CA GLU A 236 5.84 14.36 -12.45
C GLU A 236 6.46 14.54 -11.04
N LYS A 237 6.88 15.78 -10.67
CA LYS A 237 7.59 16.07 -9.41
C LYS A 237 6.86 17.13 -8.58
N ASN A 238 5.60 16.88 -8.27
CA ASN A 238 4.82 17.82 -7.45
C ASN A 238 5.12 17.75 -5.95
N TRP A 239 5.91 16.77 -5.52
CA TRP A 239 6.28 16.55 -4.13
C TRP A 239 7.74 16.15 -4.01
N VAL A 240 8.39 16.60 -2.94
CA VAL A 240 9.80 16.33 -2.63
C VAL A 240 9.96 15.74 -1.23
N SER A 241 11.05 15.03 -1.02
CA SER A 241 11.43 14.55 0.31
C SER A 241 12.17 15.65 1.09
N PRO A 242 12.24 15.56 2.45
CA PRO A 242 13.10 16.43 3.23
C PRO A 242 14.55 16.44 2.74
N TRP A 243 15.10 15.29 2.33
CA TRP A 243 16.44 15.17 1.80
C TRP A 243 16.68 15.89 0.47
N GLU A 244 15.70 15.87 -0.44
CA GLU A 244 15.80 16.58 -1.72
C GLU A 244 15.94 18.10 -1.55
N LEU A 245 15.46 18.64 -0.43
CA LEU A 245 15.61 20.06 -0.08
C LEU A 245 16.96 20.40 0.56
N MET A 246 17.74 19.39 0.97
CA MET A 246 19.09 19.59 1.52
C MET A 246 20.17 19.70 0.43
N ASP A 247 19.85 19.45 -0.84
CA ASP A 247 20.79 19.39 -1.98
C ASP A 247 21.21 20.77 -2.54
N GLY A 248 21.17 21.82 -1.71
CA GLY A 248 21.63 23.17 -2.10
C GLY A 248 20.73 23.91 -3.10
N ARG A 249 19.53 23.42 -3.38
CA ARG A 249 18.52 24.09 -4.20
C ARG A 249 17.97 25.30 -3.48
N LYS A 250 17.50 26.28 -4.24
CA LYS A 250 16.78 27.42 -3.65
C LYS A 250 15.44 26.92 -3.09
N ILE A 251 15.33 26.92 -1.77
CA ILE A 251 14.13 26.51 -1.04
C ILE A 251 13.19 27.70 -0.95
N SER A 252 11.88 27.50 -1.19
CA SER A 252 10.88 28.53 -0.96
C SER A 252 10.59 28.73 0.53
N ASN A 253 10.07 29.90 0.91
CA ASN A 253 9.71 30.18 2.29
C ASN A 253 8.70 29.14 2.83
N SER A 254 7.75 28.72 2.01
CA SER A 254 6.75 27.73 2.39
C SER A 254 7.36 26.34 2.63
N GLN A 255 8.29 25.90 1.79
CA GLN A 255 9.03 24.65 1.98
C GLN A 255 9.91 24.71 3.23
N GLN A 256 10.53 25.87 3.49
CA GLN A 256 11.30 26.11 4.71
C GLN A 256 10.44 25.98 5.96
N ASP A 257 9.23 26.59 5.94
CA ASP A 257 8.28 26.48 7.05
C ASP A 257 7.83 25.04 7.28
N MET A 258 7.61 24.26 6.20
CA MET A 258 7.29 22.84 6.32
C MET A 258 8.43 22.02 6.93
N LEU A 259 9.69 22.26 6.52
CA LEU A 259 10.85 21.61 7.12
C LEU A 259 10.99 21.97 8.61
N ASN A 260 10.76 23.25 8.99
CA ASN A 260 10.77 23.65 10.39
C ASN A 260 9.72 22.89 11.20
N VAL A 261 8.49 22.79 10.68
CA VAL A 261 7.41 22.05 11.36
C VAL A 261 7.71 20.56 11.46
N LEU A 262 8.29 19.96 10.42
CA LEU A 262 8.72 18.55 10.46
C LEU A 262 9.87 18.34 11.46
N SER A 263 10.82 19.26 11.56
CA SER A 263 11.88 19.24 12.57
C SER A 263 11.31 19.34 13.99
N ASP A 264 10.34 20.26 14.21
CA ASP A 264 9.63 20.37 15.49
C ASP A 264 8.87 19.08 15.84
N TYR A 265 8.23 18.44 14.84
CA TYR A 265 7.55 17.16 15.01
C TYR A 265 8.52 16.05 15.45
N VAL A 266 9.67 15.93 14.78
CA VAL A 266 10.70 14.93 15.09
C VAL A 266 11.23 15.13 16.52
N ASN A 267 11.59 16.35 16.87
CA ASN A 267 12.11 16.66 18.20
C ASN A 267 11.05 16.40 19.29
N ALA A 268 9.81 16.84 19.09
CA ALA A 268 8.72 16.59 20.03
C ALA A 268 8.42 15.10 20.22
N PHE A 269 8.54 14.31 19.15
CA PHE A 269 8.34 12.86 19.22
C PHE A 269 9.46 12.18 20.03
N LEU A 270 10.72 12.54 19.78
CA LEU A 270 11.87 12.01 20.51
C LEU A 270 11.84 12.39 22.00
N ASP A 271 11.31 13.57 22.33
CA ASP A 271 11.11 14.04 23.70
C ASP A 271 9.89 13.39 24.39
N GLY A 272 9.09 12.59 23.66
CA GLY A 272 7.85 11.97 24.18
C GLY A 272 6.76 12.97 24.53
N ASN A 273 6.73 14.14 23.88
CA ASN A 273 5.78 15.22 24.16
C ASN A 273 4.60 15.19 23.17
N ASP A 274 3.56 14.45 23.51
CA ASP A 274 2.36 14.28 22.66
C ASP A 274 1.64 15.60 22.33
N GLU A 275 1.67 16.60 23.22
CA GLU A 275 1.05 17.89 22.98
C GLU A 275 1.79 18.65 21.87
N MET A 276 3.12 18.70 21.93
CA MET A 276 3.94 19.33 20.89
C MET A 276 3.86 18.57 19.55
N VAL A 277 3.81 17.24 19.57
CA VAL A 277 3.57 16.41 18.37
C VAL A 277 2.25 16.81 17.70
N ASN A 278 1.16 16.90 18.46
CA ASN A 278 -0.15 17.31 17.92
C ASN A 278 -0.13 18.75 17.40
N ASN A 279 0.53 19.68 18.09
CA ASN A 279 0.67 21.06 17.64
C ASN A 279 1.47 21.16 16.33
N ALA A 280 2.51 20.38 16.17
CA ALA A 280 3.28 20.31 14.93
C ALA A 280 2.42 19.77 13.76
N LEU A 281 1.62 18.73 13.99
CA LEU A 281 0.68 18.21 12.98
C LEU A 281 -0.36 19.24 12.56
N ILE A 282 -0.92 20.00 13.50
CA ILE A 282 -1.88 21.08 13.19
C ILE A 282 -1.20 22.16 12.35
N ARG A 283 0.02 22.56 12.70
CA ARG A 283 0.78 23.56 11.90
C ARG A 283 1.07 23.04 10.50
N TYR A 284 1.44 21.77 10.36
CA TYR A 284 1.67 21.12 9.06
C TYR A 284 0.37 21.09 8.23
N GLU A 285 -0.78 20.72 8.82
CA GLU A 285 -2.09 20.75 8.16
C GLU A 285 -2.42 22.16 7.64
N ASN A 286 -2.17 23.20 8.45
CA ASN A 286 -2.41 24.59 8.06
C ASN A 286 -1.53 25.01 6.85
N LEU A 287 -0.27 24.60 6.81
CA LEU A 287 0.62 24.87 5.67
C LEU A 287 0.15 24.14 4.41
N LEU A 288 -0.39 22.92 4.55
CA LEU A 288 -0.93 22.14 3.43
C LEU A 288 -2.21 22.74 2.82
N THR A 289 -2.95 23.60 3.53
CA THR A 289 -4.19 24.20 3.00
C THR A 289 -3.94 25.05 1.75
N SER A 290 -2.76 25.65 1.61
CA SER A 290 -2.36 26.38 0.39
C SER A 290 -2.16 25.48 -0.85
N TYR A 291 -2.05 24.17 -0.65
CA TYR A 291 -1.80 23.16 -1.68
C TYR A 291 -2.99 22.21 -1.92
N GLU A 292 -4.19 22.55 -1.46
CA GLU A 292 -5.40 21.72 -1.63
C GLU A 292 -5.77 21.44 -3.11
N SER A 293 -5.20 22.20 -4.05
CA SER A 293 -5.34 21.91 -5.49
C SER A 293 -4.62 20.63 -5.92
N LEU A 294 -3.61 20.17 -5.17
CA LEU A 294 -2.79 18.99 -5.49
C LEU A 294 -3.36 17.69 -4.91
N PHE A 295 -4.21 17.78 -3.87
CA PHE A 295 -4.77 16.61 -3.19
C PHE A 295 -6.07 16.96 -2.44
N SER A 296 -6.80 15.95 -2.00
CA SER A 296 -8.02 16.11 -1.21
C SER A 296 -7.88 15.46 0.16
N VAL A 297 -7.91 16.25 1.22
CA VAL A 297 -7.90 15.76 2.62
C VAL A 297 -9.02 14.74 2.86
N LYS A 298 -10.20 14.94 2.25
CA LYS A 298 -11.33 14.02 2.36
C LYS A 298 -11.02 12.65 1.74
N GLN A 299 -10.31 12.63 0.60
CA GLN A 299 -9.90 11.37 -0.04
C GLN A 299 -8.88 10.62 0.82
N LEU A 300 -7.88 11.31 1.39
CA LEU A 300 -6.90 10.72 2.28
C LEU A 300 -7.57 10.07 3.50
N LYS A 301 -8.45 10.79 4.20
CA LYS A 301 -9.20 10.25 5.34
C LYS A 301 -10.11 9.07 4.98
N ASN A 302 -10.74 9.12 3.80
CA ASN A 302 -11.54 8.00 3.30
C ASN A 302 -10.67 6.77 3.03
N GLU A 303 -9.45 6.94 2.52
CA GLU A 303 -8.52 5.84 2.26
C GLU A 303 -7.98 5.24 3.56
N SER A 304 -7.55 6.05 4.53
CA SER A 304 -7.14 5.57 5.86
C SER A 304 -8.29 4.79 6.53
N TRP A 305 -9.49 5.32 6.51
CA TRP A 305 -10.67 4.64 7.04
C TRP A 305 -10.98 3.33 6.30
N TYR A 306 -10.89 3.32 4.96
CA TYR A 306 -11.08 2.13 4.14
C TYR A 306 -10.10 1.02 4.52
N ASN A 307 -8.83 1.37 4.75
CA ASN A 307 -7.79 0.43 5.17
C ASN A 307 -8.10 -0.20 6.53
N ASP A 308 -8.61 0.58 7.49
CA ASP A 308 -8.90 0.11 8.84
C ASP A 308 -10.13 -0.78 8.92
N VAL A 309 -11.18 -0.43 8.18
CA VAL A 309 -12.47 -1.12 8.29
C VAL A 309 -12.48 -2.49 7.62
N ASN A 310 -11.62 -2.72 6.61
CA ASN A 310 -11.53 -4.00 5.87
C ASN A 310 -12.89 -4.53 5.38
N LEU A 311 -13.63 -3.70 4.63
CA LEU A 311 -15.01 -3.97 4.22
C LEU A 311 -15.19 -5.29 3.48
N PHE A 312 -14.27 -5.64 2.58
CA PHE A 312 -14.35 -6.90 1.81
C PHE A 312 -14.12 -8.13 2.70
N LEU A 313 -13.29 -8.04 3.74
CA LEU A 313 -13.16 -9.13 4.70
C LEU A 313 -14.46 -9.33 5.50
N LYS A 314 -15.09 -8.24 5.96
CA LYS A 314 -16.40 -8.29 6.64
C LYS A 314 -17.47 -8.90 5.73
N SER A 315 -17.53 -8.45 4.48
CA SER A 315 -18.42 -9.02 3.47
C SER A 315 -18.20 -10.53 3.30
N THR A 316 -16.95 -10.97 3.19
CA THR A 316 -16.59 -12.39 3.07
C THR A 316 -17.07 -13.21 4.26
N ILE A 317 -16.90 -12.71 5.48
CA ILE A 317 -17.39 -13.38 6.71
C ILE A 317 -18.92 -13.57 6.63
N PHE A 318 -19.66 -12.54 6.22
CA PHE A 318 -21.11 -12.65 6.09
C PHE A 318 -21.54 -13.62 4.98
N TYR A 319 -20.82 -13.71 3.86
CA TYR A 319 -21.08 -14.70 2.81
C TYR A 319 -20.82 -16.14 3.30
N ILE A 320 -19.74 -16.36 4.04
CA ILE A 320 -19.44 -17.65 4.65
C ILE A 320 -20.52 -18.03 5.67
N LEU A 321 -20.94 -17.10 6.54
CA LEU A 321 -22.02 -17.31 7.50
C LEU A 321 -23.35 -17.64 6.78
N ALA A 322 -23.67 -16.94 5.69
CA ALA A 322 -24.85 -17.20 4.89
C ALA A 322 -24.84 -18.64 4.34
N PHE A 323 -23.69 -19.10 3.83
CA PHE A 323 -23.54 -20.47 3.33
C PHE A 323 -23.75 -21.52 4.41
N PHE A 324 -23.10 -21.37 5.58
CA PHE A 324 -23.24 -22.34 6.65
C PHE A 324 -24.65 -22.35 7.27
N LEU A 325 -25.26 -21.19 7.48
CA LEU A 325 -26.64 -21.12 7.98
C LEU A 325 -27.64 -21.74 7.01
N LEU A 326 -27.45 -21.55 5.70
CA LEU A 326 -28.26 -22.24 4.69
C LEU A 326 -28.06 -23.76 4.78
N SER A 327 -26.83 -24.25 4.85
CA SER A 327 -26.53 -25.68 4.94
C SER A 327 -27.18 -26.31 6.19
N ILE A 328 -27.11 -25.64 7.33
CA ILE A 328 -27.79 -26.08 8.56
C ILE A 328 -29.32 -26.03 8.40
N SER A 329 -29.86 -25.07 7.63
CA SER A 329 -31.29 -24.95 7.41
C SER A 329 -31.90 -26.18 6.72
N TRP A 330 -31.13 -26.87 5.89
CA TRP A 330 -31.56 -28.12 5.24
C TRP A 330 -31.65 -29.30 6.22
N MET A 331 -30.97 -29.21 7.38
CA MET A 331 -30.96 -30.26 8.38
C MET A 331 -31.97 -30.05 9.53
N THR A 332 -32.36 -28.80 9.81
CA THR A 332 -33.11 -28.46 11.03
C THR A 332 -34.35 -27.58 10.77
N ARG A 333 -34.23 -26.26 10.95
CA ARG A 333 -35.34 -25.28 10.84
C ARG A 333 -35.32 -24.53 9.51
N PRO A 334 -35.85 -25.09 8.42
CA PRO A 334 -35.62 -24.60 7.07
C PRO A 334 -36.07 -23.16 6.82
N VAL A 335 -37.20 -22.74 7.37
CA VAL A 335 -37.78 -21.41 7.11
C VAL A 335 -37.01 -20.31 7.86
N LEU A 336 -36.77 -20.51 9.17
CA LEU A 336 -36.13 -19.50 10.00
C LEU A 336 -34.67 -19.30 9.60
N LEU A 337 -33.90 -20.39 9.53
CA LEU A 337 -32.49 -20.32 9.20
C LEU A 337 -32.23 -19.81 7.79
N ARG A 338 -33.07 -20.14 6.81
CA ARG A 338 -32.99 -19.57 5.47
C ARG A 338 -33.20 -18.05 5.47
N LYS A 339 -34.18 -17.55 6.27
CA LYS A 339 -34.38 -16.09 6.39
C LYS A 339 -33.15 -15.40 6.99
N ILE A 340 -32.58 -15.98 8.07
CA ILE A 340 -31.36 -15.45 8.71
C ILE A 340 -30.20 -15.50 7.71
N SER A 341 -30.03 -16.60 6.99
CA SER A 341 -29.01 -16.76 5.96
C SER A 341 -29.15 -15.72 4.83
N PHE A 342 -30.38 -15.44 4.36
CA PHE A 342 -30.63 -14.38 3.40
C PHE A 342 -30.27 -13.00 3.96
N THR A 343 -30.60 -12.72 5.21
CA THR A 343 -30.19 -11.47 5.88
C THR A 343 -28.66 -11.34 5.94
N CYS A 344 -27.95 -12.42 6.28
CA CYS A 344 -26.47 -12.41 6.24
C CYS A 344 -25.94 -12.14 4.82
N LEU A 345 -26.49 -12.81 3.79
CA LEU A 345 -26.11 -12.54 2.40
C LEU A 345 -26.31 -11.07 2.02
N PHE A 346 -27.44 -10.50 2.41
CA PHE A 346 -27.78 -9.09 2.13
C PHE A 346 -26.86 -8.11 2.87
N ILE A 347 -26.54 -8.37 4.14
CA ILE A 347 -25.56 -7.55 4.90
C ILE A 347 -24.18 -7.64 4.24
N GLY A 348 -23.74 -8.85 3.86
CA GLY A 348 -22.50 -9.04 3.11
C GLY A 348 -22.47 -8.24 1.81
N LEU A 349 -23.60 -8.26 1.06
CA LEU A 349 -23.76 -7.46 -0.16
C LEU A 349 -23.63 -5.95 0.12
N MET A 350 -24.21 -5.45 1.23
CA MET A 350 -24.10 -4.03 1.58
C MET A 350 -22.65 -3.62 1.89
N PHE A 351 -21.90 -4.41 2.67
CA PHE A 351 -20.48 -4.16 2.89
C PHE A 351 -19.68 -4.20 1.59
N HIS A 352 -19.96 -5.18 0.73
CA HIS A 352 -19.32 -5.32 -0.57
C HIS A 352 -19.57 -4.10 -1.47
N PHE A 353 -20.82 -3.72 -1.64
CA PHE A 353 -21.24 -2.56 -2.44
C PHE A 353 -20.60 -1.27 -1.91
N TYR A 354 -20.65 -1.06 -0.59
CA TYR A 354 -20.06 0.11 0.03
C TYR A 354 -18.54 0.17 -0.15
N GLY A 355 -17.84 -0.97 -0.06
CA GLY A 355 -16.41 -1.06 -0.36
C GLY A 355 -16.06 -0.64 -1.79
N ILE A 356 -16.88 -1.06 -2.77
CA ILE A 356 -16.75 -0.62 -4.17
C ILE A 356 -16.98 0.89 -4.31
N CYS A 357 -18.05 1.43 -3.69
CA CYS A 357 -18.33 2.87 -3.73
C CYS A 357 -17.18 3.70 -3.16
N LEU A 358 -16.56 3.26 -2.05
CA LEU A 358 -15.41 3.94 -1.47
C LEU A 358 -14.20 3.94 -2.41
N ARG A 359 -13.92 2.81 -3.07
CA ARG A 359 -12.83 2.75 -4.06
C ARG A 359 -13.05 3.74 -5.20
N ILE A 360 -14.29 3.89 -5.69
CA ILE A 360 -14.65 4.90 -6.70
C ILE A 360 -14.36 6.32 -6.17
N ILE A 361 -14.75 6.60 -4.93
CA ILE A 361 -14.54 7.93 -4.31
C ILE A 361 -13.06 8.22 -4.10
N ILE A 362 -12.26 7.25 -3.65
CA ILE A 362 -10.84 7.39 -3.41
C ILE A 362 -10.08 7.56 -4.73
N MET A 363 -10.34 6.69 -5.71
CA MET A 363 -9.56 6.65 -6.94
C MET A 363 -10.11 7.54 -8.06
N GLN A 364 -11.34 8.09 -7.92
CA GLN A 364 -12.03 8.91 -8.92
C GLN A 364 -12.12 8.22 -10.29
N ARG A 365 -12.21 6.89 -10.29
CA ARG A 365 -12.33 6.06 -11.49
C ARG A 365 -13.19 4.81 -11.22
N PRO A 366 -13.73 4.15 -12.28
CA PRO A 366 -14.47 2.90 -12.13
C PRO A 366 -13.60 1.80 -11.49
N PRO A 367 -14.17 0.96 -10.58
CA PRO A 367 -13.42 -0.01 -9.77
C PRO A 367 -13.22 -1.34 -10.52
N VAL A 368 -12.66 -1.27 -11.71
CA VAL A 368 -12.44 -2.41 -12.63
C VAL A 368 -11.10 -2.27 -13.37
N SER A 369 -10.19 -1.49 -12.80
CA SER A 369 -8.94 -1.13 -13.45
C SER A 369 -7.80 -2.13 -13.23
N THR A 370 -7.84 -2.89 -12.15
CA THR A 370 -6.88 -3.94 -11.82
C THR A 370 -7.57 -5.30 -11.81
N LEU A 371 -6.79 -6.39 -11.90
CA LEU A 371 -7.34 -7.74 -11.81
C LEU A 371 -8.06 -7.98 -10.48
N TYR A 372 -7.47 -7.48 -9.37
CA TYR A 372 -8.12 -7.47 -8.07
C TYR A 372 -9.51 -6.82 -8.11
N GLU A 373 -9.59 -5.60 -8.63
CA GLU A 373 -10.85 -4.83 -8.72
C GLU A 373 -11.87 -5.54 -9.61
N SER A 374 -11.43 -6.09 -10.74
CA SER A 374 -12.30 -6.82 -11.66
C SER A 374 -12.89 -8.06 -11.01
N ILE A 375 -12.09 -8.85 -10.27
CA ILE A 375 -12.59 -10.03 -9.54
C ILE A 375 -13.61 -9.63 -8.47
N ILE A 376 -13.34 -8.59 -7.70
CA ILE A 376 -14.28 -8.08 -6.69
C ILE A 376 -15.56 -7.58 -7.35
N PHE A 377 -15.49 -6.85 -8.47
CA PHE A 377 -16.66 -6.37 -9.19
C PHE A 377 -17.48 -7.52 -9.81
N VAL A 378 -16.84 -8.50 -10.43
CA VAL A 378 -17.50 -9.72 -10.94
C VAL A 378 -18.24 -10.45 -9.82
N SER A 379 -17.61 -10.56 -8.64
CA SER A 379 -18.23 -11.11 -7.44
C SER A 379 -19.49 -10.33 -7.04
N LEU A 380 -19.42 -8.99 -7.02
CA LEU A 380 -20.56 -8.13 -6.69
C LEU A 380 -21.76 -8.42 -7.61
N ILE A 381 -21.53 -8.46 -8.93
CA ILE A 381 -22.59 -8.72 -9.93
C ILE A 381 -23.20 -10.12 -9.70
N GLY A 382 -22.38 -11.14 -9.49
CA GLY A 382 -22.85 -12.50 -9.21
C GLY A 382 -23.72 -12.57 -7.95
N VAL A 383 -23.33 -11.89 -6.87
CA VAL A 383 -24.09 -11.83 -5.62
C VAL A 383 -25.41 -11.03 -5.79
N ILE A 384 -25.40 -9.95 -6.58
CA ILE A 384 -26.63 -9.18 -6.89
C ILE A 384 -27.62 -10.08 -7.63
N CYS A 385 -27.19 -10.77 -8.69
CA CYS A 385 -28.03 -11.69 -9.45
C CYS A 385 -28.62 -12.80 -8.55
N ALA A 386 -27.79 -13.36 -7.69
CA ALA A 386 -28.19 -14.39 -6.74
C ALA A 386 -29.18 -13.89 -5.69
N THR A 387 -28.99 -12.67 -5.18
CA THR A 387 -29.90 -12.04 -4.22
C THR A 387 -31.25 -11.75 -4.84
N LEU A 388 -31.29 -11.28 -6.08
CA LEU A 388 -32.52 -11.07 -6.83
C LEU A 388 -33.29 -12.38 -7.11
N LEU A 389 -32.52 -13.45 -7.42
CA LEU A 389 -33.12 -14.78 -7.60
C LEU A 389 -33.76 -15.27 -6.29
N GLU A 390 -33.07 -15.19 -5.16
CA GLU A 390 -33.59 -15.64 -3.86
C GLU A 390 -34.79 -14.83 -3.39
N TYR A 391 -34.76 -13.51 -3.61
CA TYR A 391 -35.89 -12.64 -3.29
C TYR A 391 -37.18 -13.13 -3.93
N ASN A 392 -37.11 -13.60 -5.20
CA ASN A 392 -38.27 -14.10 -5.95
C ASN A 392 -38.61 -15.57 -5.61
N ARG A 393 -37.60 -16.43 -5.47
CA ARG A 393 -37.81 -17.89 -5.33
C ARG A 393 -38.03 -18.35 -3.90
N LYS A 394 -37.25 -17.82 -2.98
CA LYS A 394 -37.28 -18.16 -1.53
C LYS A 394 -37.07 -19.65 -1.26
N ASP A 395 -36.19 -20.32 -2.03
CA ASP A 395 -35.86 -21.75 -1.90
C ASP A 395 -34.43 -22.04 -1.47
N GLY A 396 -33.60 -21.01 -1.30
CA GLY A 396 -32.21 -21.10 -0.85
C GLY A 396 -31.18 -21.22 -1.98
N ILE A 397 -31.61 -21.39 -3.24
CA ILE A 397 -30.67 -21.55 -4.37
C ILE A 397 -29.91 -20.25 -4.62
N GLY A 398 -30.60 -19.11 -4.54
CA GLY A 398 -29.96 -17.80 -4.65
C GLY A 398 -28.94 -17.58 -3.53
N ILE A 399 -29.28 -17.95 -2.28
CA ILE A 399 -28.32 -17.83 -1.17
C ILE A 399 -27.10 -18.71 -1.42
N PHE A 400 -27.31 -19.96 -1.85
CA PHE A 400 -26.22 -20.90 -2.16
C PHE A 400 -25.28 -20.34 -3.24
N ALA A 401 -25.82 -19.94 -4.40
CA ALA A 401 -25.04 -19.42 -5.49
C ALA A 401 -24.34 -18.08 -5.12
N GLY A 402 -25.05 -17.16 -4.45
CA GLY A 402 -24.51 -15.86 -4.06
C GLY A 402 -23.42 -15.96 -3.00
N SER A 403 -23.57 -16.83 -2.01
CA SER A 403 -22.55 -17.01 -0.99
C SER A 403 -21.27 -17.60 -1.58
N ILE A 404 -21.36 -18.62 -2.44
CA ILE A 404 -20.20 -19.20 -3.13
C ILE A 404 -19.53 -18.16 -4.02
N CYS A 405 -20.28 -17.46 -4.85
CA CYS A 405 -19.76 -16.40 -5.70
C CYS A 405 -19.03 -15.33 -4.88
N GLY A 406 -19.65 -14.90 -3.77
CA GLY A 406 -19.13 -13.89 -2.87
C GLY A 406 -17.80 -14.31 -2.24
N PHE A 407 -17.80 -15.38 -1.45
CA PHE A 407 -16.58 -15.74 -0.70
C PHE A 407 -15.47 -16.29 -1.60
N ALA A 408 -15.78 -17.11 -2.60
CA ALA A 408 -14.75 -17.74 -3.43
C ALA A 408 -13.97 -16.69 -4.25
N LEU A 409 -14.68 -15.75 -4.89
CA LEU A 409 -14.02 -14.67 -5.64
C LEU A 409 -13.29 -13.70 -4.72
N HIS A 410 -13.79 -13.43 -3.50
CA HIS A 410 -13.03 -12.64 -2.53
C HIS A 410 -11.73 -13.31 -2.12
N PHE A 411 -11.72 -14.64 -1.88
CA PHE A 411 -10.47 -15.36 -1.58
C PHE A 411 -9.47 -15.27 -2.74
N ILE A 412 -9.93 -15.42 -3.98
CA ILE A 412 -9.07 -15.24 -5.15
C ILE A 412 -8.56 -13.79 -5.20
N GLY A 413 -9.43 -12.80 -5.01
CA GLY A 413 -9.06 -11.39 -4.97
C GLY A 413 -8.03 -11.08 -3.87
N PHE A 414 -8.18 -11.64 -2.67
CA PHE A 414 -7.20 -11.44 -1.60
C PHE A 414 -5.82 -12.02 -1.92
N GLY A 415 -5.73 -13.06 -2.76
CA GLY A 415 -4.47 -13.52 -3.32
C GLY A 415 -3.75 -12.39 -4.05
N TYR A 416 -4.44 -11.74 -5.00
CA TYR A 416 -3.89 -10.61 -5.75
C TYR A 416 -3.67 -9.33 -4.90
N ALA A 417 -4.40 -9.16 -3.81
CA ALA A 417 -4.19 -8.03 -2.89
C ALA A 417 -2.88 -8.15 -2.08
N ASN A 418 -2.27 -9.32 -2.04
CA ASN A 418 -0.98 -9.54 -1.37
C ASN A 418 0.22 -9.21 -2.29
N ASP A 419 -0.03 -8.98 -3.59
CA ASP A 419 1.04 -8.67 -4.55
C ASP A 419 1.45 -7.19 -4.52
N GLY A 420 0.73 -6.33 -3.74
CA GLY A 420 1.11 -4.92 -3.57
C GLY A 420 -0.07 -3.95 -3.38
N ASP A 421 0.12 -2.71 -3.85
CA ASP A 421 -0.88 -1.65 -3.75
C ASP A 421 -2.07 -1.91 -4.69
N THR A 422 -3.23 -2.21 -4.12
CA THR A 422 -4.47 -2.43 -4.89
C THR A 422 -5.12 -1.14 -5.40
N LEU A 423 -4.63 0.03 -4.95
CA LEU A 423 -5.08 1.37 -5.33
C LEU A 423 -4.03 2.09 -6.22
N GLY A 424 -3.15 1.36 -6.89
CA GLY A 424 -2.09 1.90 -7.74
C GLY A 424 -2.62 2.67 -8.96
N MET A 425 -1.74 3.50 -9.56
CA MET A 425 -2.04 4.20 -10.82
C MET A 425 -1.98 3.23 -12.00
N LEU A 426 -2.76 3.53 -13.03
CA LEU A 426 -2.74 2.80 -14.29
C LEU A 426 -1.68 3.39 -15.23
N VAL A 427 -1.17 2.54 -16.13
CA VAL A 427 -0.40 3.02 -17.28
C VAL A 427 -1.26 3.96 -18.13
N ALA A 428 -0.64 5.00 -18.71
CA ALA A 428 -1.34 6.08 -19.38
C ALA A 428 -2.35 5.62 -20.46
N VAL A 429 -2.01 4.59 -21.24
CA VAL A 429 -2.88 4.03 -22.30
C VAL A 429 -4.18 3.44 -21.72
N LEU A 430 -4.13 2.87 -20.51
CA LEU A 430 -5.30 2.28 -19.85
C LEU A 430 -6.04 3.29 -18.96
N ASN A 431 -5.50 4.48 -18.74
CA ASN A 431 -6.09 5.48 -17.84
C ASN A 431 -7.15 6.32 -18.54
N SER A 432 -8.24 5.68 -18.95
CA SER A 432 -9.40 6.34 -19.56
C SER A 432 -10.67 6.05 -18.76
N ASN A 433 -11.14 7.03 -18.01
CA ASN A 433 -12.36 6.89 -17.22
C ASN A 433 -13.59 6.53 -18.08
N PHE A 434 -13.66 7.05 -19.33
CA PHE A 434 -14.74 6.73 -20.24
C PHE A 434 -14.75 5.25 -20.64
N TRP A 435 -13.59 4.71 -21.07
CA TRP A 435 -13.51 3.30 -21.48
C TRP A 435 -13.59 2.33 -20.30
N LEU A 436 -13.03 2.69 -19.14
CA LEU A 436 -13.21 1.90 -17.91
C LEU A 436 -14.67 1.85 -17.49
N ALA A 437 -15.40 2.98 -17.58
CA ALA A 437 -16.81 3.03 -17.21
C ALA A 437 -17.72 2.34 -18.24
N THR A 438 -17.38 2.33 -19.51
CA THR A 438 -18.24 1.76 -20.56
C THR A 438 -17.88 0.33 -20.92
N HIS A 439 -16.66 0.11 -21.44
CA HIS A 439 -16.23 -1.24 -21.87
C HIS A 439 -16.04 -2.17 -20.68
N VAL A 440 -15.16 -1.81 -19.72
CA VAL A 440 -14.72 -2.77 -18.70
C VAL A 440 -15.84 -3.10 -17.72
N THR A 441 -16.67 -2.14 -17.31
CA THR A 441 -17.82 -2.43 -16.45
C THR A 441 -18.89 -3.26 -17.18
N THR A 442 -19.09 -3.04 -18.48
CA THR A 442 -20.04 -3.80 -19.30
C THR A 442 -19.59 -5.25 -19.40
N ILE A 443 -18.35 -5.51 -19.81
CA ILE A 443 -17.86 -6.89 -20.00
C ILE A 443 -17.76 -7.65 -18.68
N THR A 444 -17.33 -7.00 -17.59
CA THR A 444 -17.24 -7.62 -16.26
C THR A 444 -18.63 -7.92 -15.67
N THR A 445 -19.64 -7.11 -15.99
CA THR A 445 -21.05 -7.43 -15.68
C THR A 445 -21.48 -8.72 -16.39
N GLY A 446 -21.12 -8.89 -17.67
CA GLY A 446 -21.32 -10.12 -18.40
C GLY A 446 -20.62 -11.33 -17.75
N TYR A 447 -19.37 -11.18 -17.31
CA TYR A 447 -18.62 -12.25 -16.64
C TYR A 447 -19.27 -12.65 -15.30
N GLY A 448 -19.67 -11.69 -14.47
CA GLY A 448 -20.34 -11.98 -13.19
C GLY A 448 -21.65 -12.72 -13.38
N THR A 449 -22.46 -12.33 -14.39
CA THR A 449 -23.70 -13.00 -14.71
C THR A 449 -23.48 -14.38 -15.35
N SER A 450 -22.43 -14.55 -16.18
CA SER A 450 -22.04 -15.86 -16.74
C SER A 450 -21.66 -16.84 -15.63
N LEU A 451 -20.86 -16.39 -14.66
CA LEU A 451 -20.47 -17.22 -13.52
C LEU A 451 -21.70 -17.63 -12.70
N PHE A 452 -22.63 -16.71 -12.46
CA PHE A 452 -23.89 -17.00 -11.80
C PHE A 452 -24.74 -18.01 -12.58
N ALA A 453 -24.85 -17.87 -13.90
CA ALA A 453 -25.54 -18.83 -14.76
C ALA A 453 -24.89 -20.22 -14.71
N GLY A 454 -23.56 -20.28 -14.68
CA GLY A 454 -22.78 -21.52 -14.52
C GLY A 454 -23.07 -22.22 -13.19
N LEU A 455 -23.16 -21.49 -12.08
CA LEU A 455 -23.55 -22.06 -10.78
C LEU A 455 -24.98 -22.63 -10.80
N LEU A 456 -25.94 -21.93 -11.44
CA LEU A 456 -27.28 -22.48 -11.64
C LEU A 456 -27.26 -23.75 -12.50
N GLY A 457 -26.38 -23.82 -13.50
CA GLY A 457 -26.17 -25.01 -14.31
C GLY A 457 -25.70 -26.21 -13.48
N HIS A 458 -24.81 -26.03 -12.52
CA HIS A 458 -24.38 -27.09 -11.60
C HIS A 458 -25.56 -27.55 -10.70
N VAL A 459 -26.37 -26.63 -10.19
CA VAL A 459 -27.58 -26.97 -9.42
C VAL A 459 -28.55 -27.77 -10.29
N TYR A 460 -28.73 -27.37 -11.56
CA TYR A 460 -29.57 -28.10 -12.51
C TYR A 460 -29.07 -29.53 -12.73
N LEU A 461 -27.80 -29.72 -13.05
CA LEU A 461 -27.20 -31.03 -13.28
C LEU A 461 -27.30 -31.93 -12.04
N PHE A 462 -27.00 -31.37 -10.84
CA PHE A 462 -27.16 -32.12 -9.59
C PHE A 462 -28.60 -32.61 -9.38
N GLN A 463 -29.58 -31.77 -9.68
CA GLN A 463 -31.00 -32.12 -9.55
C GLN A 463 -31.41 -33.18 -10.59
N VAL A 464 -30.92 -33.12 -11.83
CA VAL A 464 -31.17 -34.14 -12.86
C VAL A 464 -30.68 -35.50 -12.40
N ILE A 465 -29.51 -35.54 -11.78
CA ILE A 465 -28.91 -36.82 -11.27
C ILE A 465 -29.70 -37.32 -10.05
N LYS A 466 -30.04 -36.45 -9.11
CA LYS A 466 -30.65 -36.83 -7.82
C LYS A 466 -32.15 -37.15 -7.95
N ASN A 467 -32.89 -36.34 -8.71
CA ASN A 467 -34.36 -36.47 -8.84
C ASN A 467 -34.84 -35.96 -10.22
N PRO A 468 -34.68 -36.75 -11.29
CA PRO A 468 -35.04 -36.36 -12.65
C PRO A 468 -36.54 -36.18 -12.86
N THR A 469 -37.36 -36.71 -11.95
CA THR A 469 -38.84 -36.62 -12.05
C THR A 469 -39.40 -35.29 -11.58
N ASN A 470 -38.60 -34.47 -10.88
CA ASN A 470 -39.05 -33.13 -10.45
C ASN A 470 -39.01 -32.10 -11.59
N THR A 471 -39.84 -32.34 -12.58
CA THR A 471 -39.87 -31.54 -13.83
C THR A 471 -40.21 -30.08 -13.60
N LYS A 472 -41.03 -29.76 -12.59
CA LYS A 472 -41.37 -28.36 -12.25
C LYS A 472 -40.18 -27.58 -11.80
N PHE A 473 -39.35 -28.15 -10.90
CA PHE A 473 -38.12 -27.54 -10.42
C PHE A 473 -37.11 -27.37 -11.56
N LEU A 474 -36.88 -28.42 -12.34
CA LEU A 474 -35.96 -28.41 -13.48
C LEU A 474 -36.34 -27.36 -14.53
N LYS A 475 -37.64 -27.25 -14.89
CA LYS A 475 -38.11 -26.19 -15.81
C LYS A 475 -37.83 -24.79 -15.26
N THR A 476 -38.07 -24.57 -13.98
CA THR A 476 -37.85 -23.25 -13.37
C THR A 476 -36.39 -22.85 -13.30
N ILE A 477 -35.50 -23.78 -12.90
CA ILE A 477 -34.04 -23.52 -12.88
C ILE A 477 -33.55 -23.28 -14.31
N ASN A 478 -33.98 -24.10 -15.27
CA ASN A 478 -33.60 -23.92 -16.68
C ASN A 478 -34.03 -22.55 -17.21
N SER A 479 -35.25 -22.08 -16.89
CA SER A 479 -35.68 -20.75 -17.29
C SER A 479 -34.83 -19.63 -16.68
N ASN A 480 -34.46 -19.74 -15.37
CA ASN A 480 -33.63 -18.75 -14.71
C ASN A 480 -32.21 -18.78 -15.28
N MET A 481 -31.63 -19.97 -15.51
CA MET A 481 -30.31 -20.14 -16.13
C MET A 481 -30.32 -19.54 -17.54
N PHE A 482 -31.34 -19.84 -18.36
CA PHE A 482 -31.46 -19.29 -19.71
C PHE A 482 -31.54 -17.76 -19.69
N GLY A 483 -32.35 -17.17 -18.80
CA GLY A 483 -32.44 -15.72 -18.65
C GLY A 483 -31.13 -15.09 -18.25
N ALA A 484 -30.42 -15.69 -17.29
CA ALA A 484 -29.08 -15.23 -16.88
C ALA A 484 -28.05 -15.36 -18.03
N THR A 485 -28.12 -16.45 -18.81
CA THR A 485 -27.22 -16.66 -19.96
C THR A 485 -27.46 -15.63 -21.07
N ILE A 486 -28.74 -15.30 -21.41
CA ILE A 486 -29.04 -14.27 -22.40
C ILE A 486 -28.58 -12.90 -21.94
N PHE A 487 -28.79 -12.56 -20.65
CA PHE A 487 -28.29 -11.32 -20.08
C PHE A 487 -26.73 -11.26 -20.12
N ALA A 488 -26.07 -12.32 -19.74
CA ALA A 488 -24.62 -12.43 -19.81
C ALA A 488 -24.11 -12.28 -21.25
N LEU A 489 -24.75 -12.97 -22.21
CA LEU A 489 -24.39 -12.88 -23.63
C LEU A 489 -24.52 -11.45 -24.17
N PHE A 490 -25.59 -10.76 -23.81
CA PHE A 490 -25.79 -9.35 -24.22
C PHE A 490 -24.62 -8.49 -23.72
N PHE A 491 -24.28 -8.55 -22.41
CA PHE A 491 -23.24 -7.71 -21.85
C PHE A 491 -21.83 -8.10 -22.32
N THR A 492 -21.55 -9.39 -22.51
CA THR A 492 -20.24 -9.82 -23.04
C THR A 492 -20.07 -9.44 -24.51
N LEU A 493 -21.09 -9.67 -25.35
CA LEU A 493 -21.03 -9.29 -26.76
C LEU A 493 -20.87 -7.77 -26.94
N PHE A 494 -21.70 -7.00 -26.24
CA PHE A 494 -21.65 -5.54 -26.32
C PHE A 494 -20.34 -5.00 -25.74
N GLY A 495 -19.88 -5.57 -24.62
CA GLY A 495 -18.60 -5.25 -24.02
C GLY A 495 -17.42 -5.54 -24.97
N THR A 496 -17.43 -6.67 -25.67
CA THR A 496 -16.37 -7.01 -26.64
C THR A 496 -16.31 -6.00 -27.79
N ILE A 497 -17.46 -5.58 -28.32
CA ILE A 497 -17.52 -4.56 -29.37
C ILE A 497 -16.95 -3.23 -28.87
N LEU A 498 -17.31 -2.79 -27.64
CA LEU A 498 -16.75 -1.57 -27.04
C LEU A 498 -15.24 -1.67 -26.86
N GLY A 499 -14.73 -2.86 -26.48
CA GLY A 499 -13.30 -3.11 -26.34
C GLY A 499 -12.56 -3.01 -27.67
N GLY A 500 -13.13 -3.54 -28.74
CA GLY A 500 -12.58 -3.40 -30.09
C GLY A 500 -12.52 -1.93 -30.56
N ILE A 501 -13.56 -1.13 -30.26
CA ILE A 501 -13.55 0.32 -30.56
C ILE A 501 -12.47 1.03 -29.74
N TRP A 502 -12.31 0.69 -28.45
CA TRP A 502 -11.23 1.23 -27.63
C TRP A 502 -9.85 0.87 -28.18
N ALA A 503 -9.65 -0.39 -28.59
CA ALA A 503 -8.41 -0.86 -29.19
C ALA A 503 -8.09 -0.10 -30.49
N ASP A 504 -9.10 0.14 -31.33
CA ASP A 504 -8.94 0.92 -32.56
C ASP A 504 -8.49 2.37 -32.27
N GLN A 505 -9.10 3.00 -31.29
CA GLN A 505 -8.72 4.37 -30.88
C GLN A 505 -7.34 4.46 -30.23
N SER A 506 -6.94 3.44 -29.47
CA SER A 506 -5.69 3.45 -28.69
C SER A 506 -4.48 2.95 -29.49
N TRP A 507 -4.67 1.99 -30.37
CA TRP A 507 -3.60 1.31 -31.11
C TRP A 507 -3.82 1.28 -32.64
N GLY A 508 -4.88 1.91 -33.16
CA GLY A 508 -5.20 1.95 -34.58
C GLY A 508 -5.61 0.60 -35.18
N ARG A 509 -6.07 -0.34 -34.36
CA ARG A 509 -6.53 -1.66 -34.79
C ARG A 509 -7.67 -2.16 -33.90
N PHE A 510 -8.75 -2.62 -34.52
CA PHE A 510 -9.93 -3.13 -33.80
C PHE A 510 -9.65 -4.47 -33.09
N TRP A 511 -8.79 -5.32 -33.65
CA TRP A 511 -8.43 -6.64 -33.16
C TRP A 511 -6.97 -6.99 -33.47
N GLY A 512 -6.26 -7.64 -32.61
CA GLY A 512 -4.82 -7.86 -32.76
C GLY A 512 -4.27 -9.22 -32.46
N TRP A 513 -5.00 -10.28 -32.21
CA TRP A 513 -4.50 -11.64 -31.99
C TRP A 513 -3.30 -11.72 -31.02
N ASP A 514 -3.27 -10.94 -29.99
CA ASP A 514 -2.25 -11.10 -28.95
C ASP A 514 -2.74 -12.10 -27.87
N PRO A 515 -1.83 -12.62 -27.01
CA PRO A 515 -2.20 -13.63 -26.01
C PRO A 515 -3.29 -13.21 -25.02
N LYS A 516 -3.64 -11.93 -24.96
CA LYS A 516 -4.70 -11.40 -24.08
C LYS A 516 -6.04 -11.23 -24.81
N GLU A 517 -6.03 -11.12 -26.13
CA GLU A 517 -7.21 -11.08 -26.99
C GLU A 517 -7.71 -12.48 -27.34
#